data_8aa6825212a78069e4e70eccb2dd97d0
#
_entry.id   8aa6825212a78069e4e70eccb2dd97d0
#
_cell.length_a   1.000
_cell.length_b   1.000
_cell.length_c   1.000
_cell.angle_alpha   90.00
_cell.angle_beta   90.00
_cell.angle_gamma   90.00
#
_symmetry.space_group_name_H-M   'P 1'
#
loop_
_entity.id
_entity.type
_entity.pdbx_description
1 polymer ?
#
loop_
_entity_poly.entity_id
_entity_poly.type
_entity_poly.pdbx_seq_one_letter_code
_entity_poly.pdbx_strand_id
1 'polypeptide(L)'
;MKNWKKVMAMLCTAAMITGFSAPVWAEADAAEVTEAAEATEITELTIDMLEEAAYEGTWLTFEPGFDLYVPSNWNVLEVSEEDQADGVMFQALDPESEDGVNLAVTATEVGTEYDLDSMAQELDEAGYIDVEKVSINGIFAVSFETESTYGIGFLDDTGIMYNVQIGPKSEELQPTAETLFISLIKSEENTYKDDAQAADETADEAADEEAAN
;
A
#
# COMPACT_ATOMS: atom_id res chain seq x y z
N MET A 1 12.38 12.56 10.58
CA MET A 1 11.28 12.42 11.54
C MET A 1 10.31 13.61 11.64
N LYS A 2 10.69 14.84 11.32
CA LYS A 2 9.81 16.01 11.53
C LYS A 2 8.82 16.25 10.37
N ASN A 3 9.07 15.67 9.19
CA ASN A 3 8.25 15.88 7.99
C ASN A 3 7.21 14.76 7.79
N TRP A 4 7.51 13.52 8.19
CA TRP A 4 6.58 12.40 8.13
C TRP A 4 5.30 12.63 8.95
N LYS A 5 5.44 13.17 10.17
CA LYS A 5 4.28 13.53 11.01
C LYS A 5 3.41 14.66 10.43
N LYS A 6 3.88 15.36 9.39
CA LYS A 6 3.08 16.35 8.67
C LYS A 6 2.36 15.75 7.47
N VAL A 7 2.92 14.68 6.88
CA VAL A 7 2.35 13.96 5.75
C VAL A 7 1.14 13.12 6.19
N MET A 8 1.16 12.59 7.42
CA MET A 8 0.10 11.71 7.94
C MET A 8 -0.88 12.37 8.93
N ALA A 9 -0.86 13.68 9.10
CA ALA A 9 -1.60 14.36 10.16
C ALA A 9 -2.99 14.87 9.81
N MET A 10 -3.54 14.54 8.62
CA MET A 10 -4.90 14.93 8.25
C MET A 10 -5.63 13.79 7.58
N LEU A 11 -6.57 13.21 8.29
CA LEU A 11 -7.66 12.46 7.67
C LEU A 11 -8.74 12.00 8.65
N CYS A 12 -9.92 12.02 8.22
CA CYS A 12 -11.09 11.20 8.62
C CYS A 12 -12.23 11.44 7.62
N THR A 13 -12.87 10.47 7.12
CA THR A 13 -14.12 9.82 7.45
C THR A 13 -14.63 8.85 6.36
N ALA A 14 -15.17 7.78 6.83
CA ALA A 14 -15.72 6.57 6.26
C ALA A 14 -16.51 6.61 4.94
N ALA A 15 -16.23 5.64 4.07
CA ALA A 15 -17.24 5.00 3.23
C ALA A 15 -16.85 3.55 2.92
N MET A 16 -17.80 2.65 3.12
CA MET A 16 -17.70 1.23 2.82
C MET A 16 -17.36 1.00 1.34
N ILE A 17 -16.52 0.03 1.08
CA ILE A 17 -16.27 -0.49 -0.27
C ILE A 17 -17.56 -1.13 -0.77
N THR A 18 -18.37 -0.38 -1.48
CA THR A 18 -19.44 -0.89 -2.32
C THR A 18 -19.29 -0.28 -3.70
N GLY A 19 -18.71 -1.07 -4.61
CA GLY A 19 -18.82 -0.87 -6.05
C GLY A 19 -17.92 0.23 -6.62
N PHE A 20 -16.71 -0.12 -6.98
CA PHE A 20 -15.97 0.59 -8.00
C PHE A 20 -16.65 0.35 -9.37
N SER A 21 -17.60 1.20 -9.71
CA SER A 21 -17.98 1.31 -11.12
C SER A 21 -16.89 2.15 -11.79
N ALA A 22 -16.17 1.53 -12.71
CA ALA A 22 -15.18 2.19 -13.55
C ALA A 22 -15.75 3.51 -14.14
N PRO A 23 -15.03 4.63 -14.06
CA PRO A 23 -15.47 5.86 -14.68
C PRO A 23 -15.51 5.68 -16.20
N VAL A 24 -16.67 5.97 -16.78
CA VAL A 24 -16.84 6.06 -18.23
C VAL A 24 -16.11 7.32 -18.71
N TRP A 25 -15.01 7.13 -19.39
CA TRP A 25 -14.20 8.18 -20.00
C TRP A 25 -14.99 8.96 -21.03
N ALA A 26 -15.21 10.25 -20.81
CA ALA A 26 -15.67 11.20 -21.79
C ALA A 26 -14.47 11.98 -22.30
N GLU A 27 -14.22 11.91 -23.62
CA GLU A 27 -13.24 12.76 -24.32
C GLU A 27 -13.48 14.23 -23.98
N ALA A 28 -12.51 14.87 -23.33
CA ALA A 28 -12.44 16.32 -23.19
C ALA A 28 -11.27 16.88 -23.99
N ASP A 29 -11.63 17.85 -24.81
CA ASP A 29 -10.87 18.57 -25.82
C ASP A 29 -9.67 19.33 -25.21
N ALA A 30 -8.54 19.24 -25.88
CA ALA A 30 -7.26 19.85 -25.48
C ALA A 30 -7.36 21.38 -25.40
N ALA A 31 -7.19 21.93 -24.23
CA ALA A 31 -6.85 23.32 -24.00
C ALA A 31 -5.45 23.41 -23.39
N GLU A 32 -4.55 23.96 -24.19
CA GLU A 32 -3.15 24.27 -23.90
C GLU A 32 -3.06 25.24 -22.70
N VAL A 33 -2.71 24.72 -21.51
CA VAL A 33 -2.31 25.57 -20.38
C VAL A 33 -0.85 25.28 -20.06
N THR A 34 0.00 26.19 -20.58
CA THR A 34 1.41 26.27 -20.18
C THR A 34 1.47 26.93 -18.80
N GLU A 35 1.38 26.19 -17.75
CA GLU A 35 1.76 26.64 -16.42
C GLU A 35 2.99 25.84 -15.98
N ALA A 36 4.04 26.57 -15.58
CA ALA A 36 5.31 26.00 -15.17
C ALA A 36 5.06 25.04 -14.00
N ALA A 37 5.25 23.74 -14.26
CA ALA A 37 5.25 22.74 -13.21
C ALA A 37 6.34 23.12 -12.19
N GLU A 38 5.96 23.61 -11.04
CA GLU A 38 6.84 23.58 -9.87
C GLU A 38 7.19 22.11 -9.66
N ALA A 39 8.48 21.79 -9.72
CA ALA A 39 8.98 20.45 -9.45
C ALA A 39 8.57 20.11 -8.01
N THR A 40 7.51 19.34 -7.85
CA THR A 40 7.06 18.85 -6.55
C THR A 40 8.18 17.96 -6.03
N GLU A 41 8.77 18.35 -4.90
CA GLU A 41 9.86 17.60 -4.27
C GLU A 41 9.28 16.23 -3.83
N ILE A 42 9.75 15.15 -4.48
CA ILE A 42 9.31 13.79 -4.15
C ILE A 42 9.94 13.39 -2.82
N THR A 43 9.14 13.05 -1.84
CA THR A 43 9.60 12.57 -0.53
C THR A 43 10.12 11.13 -0.66
N GLU A 44 11.39 10.92 -0.34
CA GLU A 44 11.98 9.57 -0.28
C GLU A 44 11.70 8.92 1.08
N LEU A 45 11.18 7.69 1.03
CA LEU A 45 10.88 6.84 2.17
C LEU A 45 11.61 5.50 1.97
N THR A 46 12.33 5.05 3.00
CA THR A 46 13.01 3.76 2.96
C THR A 46 12.72 2.96 4.23
N ILE A 47 12.76 1.64 4.12
CA ILE A 47 12.51 0.76 5.26
C ILE A 47 13.48 1.00 6.42
N ASP A 48 14.70 1.44 6.13
CA ASP A 48 15.69 1.80 7.14
C ASP A 48 15.29 3.03 7.98
N MET A 49 14.26 3.78 7.56
CA MET A 49 13.70 4.89 8.33
C MET A 49 12.73 4.44 9.41
N LEU A 50 12.27 3.19 9.37
CA LEU A 50 11.51 2.60 10.47
C LEU A 50 12.47 2.32 11.64
N GLU A 51 12.24 2.98 12.78
CA GLU A 51 13.00 2.68 14.00
C GLU A 51 12.58 1.32 14.59
N GLU A 52 11.30 0.98 14.43
CA GLU A 52 10.69 -0.27 14.87
C GLU A 52 9.42 -0.49 14.05
N ALA A 53 9.19 -1.73 13.61
CA ALA A 53 7.94 -2.08 12.95
C ALA A 53 6.77 -2.04 13.96
N ALA A 54 5.61 -1.59 13.52
CA ALA A 54 4.43 -1.49 14.39
C ALA A 54 3.83 -2.85 14.77
N TYR A 55 4.25 -3.93 14.09
CA TYR A 55 3.72 -5.29 14.26
C TYR A 55 4.76 -6.34 13.87
N GLU A 56 4.55 -7.56 14.32
CA GLU A 56 5.21 -8.74 13.78
C GLU A 56 4.51 -9.16 12.47
N GLY A 57 5.26 -9.33 11.41
CA GLY A 57 4.69 -9.57 10.09
C GLY A 57 5.43 -10.63 9.29
N THR A 58 4.87 -10.91 8.12
CA THR A 58 5.43 -11.83 7.13
C THR A 58 5.55 -11.12 5.79
N TRP A 59 6.64 -11.35 5.09
CA TRP A 59 6.83 -10.86 3.74
C TRP A 59 5.96 -11.64 2.76
N LEU A 60 5.06 -10.95 2.08
CA LEU A 60 4.27 -11.50 0.99
C LEU A 60 4.79 -10.97 -0.33
N THR A 61 5.04 -11.91 -1.26
CA THR A 61 5.43 -11.59 -2.63
C THR A 61 4.20 -11.56 -3.52
N PHE A 62 4.03 -10.48 -4.24
CA PHE A 62 2.98 -10.30 -5.25
C PHE A 62 3.58 -10.42 -6.65
N GLU A 63 2.87 -11.07 -7.56
CA GLU A 63 3.17 -10.91 -8.97
C GLU A 63 2.58 -9.57 -9.43
N PRO A 64 3.33 -8.71 -10.08
CA PRO A 64 4.51 -8.90 -10.92
C PRO A 64 5.88 -8.63 -10.27
N GLY A 65 6.06 -8.67 -8.99
CA GLY A 65 7.39 -8.60 -8.42
C GLY A 65 7.62 -7.49 -7.39
N PHE A 66 6.64 -7.23 -6.54
CA PHE A 66 6.81 -6.43 -5.33
C PHE A 66 6.46 -7.23 -4.08
N ASP A 67 6.99 -6.80 -2.97
CA ASP A 67 6.75 -7.39 -1.66
C ASP A 67 6.14 -6.36 -0.72
N LEU A 68 5.33 -6.87 0.22
CA LEU A 68 4.82 -6.13 1.36
C LEU A 68 5.05 -6.94 2.64
N TYR A 69 5.39 -6.24 3.73
CA TYR A 69 5.43 -6.81 5.07
C TYR A 69 4.07 -6.67 5.71
N VAL A 70 3.34 -7.79 5.84
CA VAL A 70 1.93 -7.83 6.28
C VAL A 70 1.86 -8.43 7.69
N PRO A 71 0.98 -7.94 8.60
CA PRO A 71 0.84 -8.51 9.93
C PRO A 71 0.58 -10.02 9.89
N SER A 72 1.40 -10.80 10.60
CA SER A 72 1.34 -12.27 10.56
C SER A 72 0.11 -12.86 11.24
N ASN A 73 -0.53 -12.11 12.15
CA ASN A 73 -1.76 -12.51 12.84
C ASN A 73 -3.04 -12.20 12.06
N TRP A 74 -2.96 -11.53 10.91
CA TRP A 74 -4.13 -11.22 10.11
C TRP A 74 -4.62 -12.42 9.32
N ASN A 75 -5.94 -12.55 9.22
CA ASN A 75 -6.58 -13.61 8.43
C ASN A 75 -6.58 -13.23 6.95
N VAL A 76 -5.84 -13.99 6.14
CA VAL A 76 -5.92 -13.88 4.68
C VAL A 76 -7.27 -14.42 4.22
N LEU A 77 -8.00 -13.62 3.45
CA LEU A 77 -9.31 -13.97 2.92
C LEU A 77 -9.19 -14.58 1.52
N GLU A 78 -10.08 -15.49 1.20
CA GLU A 78 -10.21 -15.99 -0.16
C GLU A 78 -10.88 -14.91 -1.02
N VAL A 79 -10.19 -14.48 -2.08
CA VAL A 79 -10.73 -13.49 -3.02
C VAL A 79 -11.74 -14.17 -3.94
N SER A 80 -12.98 -13.71 -3.94
CA SER A 80 -14.04 -14.28 -4.77
C SER A 80 -13.78 -14.05 -6.27
N GLU A 81 -14.43 -14.84 -7.14
CA GLU A 81 -14.34 -14.66 -8.61
C GLU A 81 -14.85 -13.27 -9.04
N GLU A 82 -15.81 -12.69 -8.33
CA GLU A 82 -16.35 -11.37 -8.57
C GLU A 82 -15.31 -10.29 -8.20
N ASP A 83 -14.71 -10.40 -7.00
CA ASP A 83 -13.66 -9.48 -6.57
C ASP A 83 -12.41 -9.56 -7.48
N GLN A 84 -12.04 -10.76 -7.92
CA GLN A 84 -10.93 -10.94 -8.88
C GLN A 84 -11.24 -10.25 -10.22
N ALA A 85 -12.49 -10.30 -10.69
CA ALA A 85 -12.90 -9.60 -11.90
C ALA A 85 -12.86 -8.07 -11.73
N ASP A 86 -13.00 -7.57 -10.51
CA ASP A 86 -12.85 -6.16 -10.13
C ASP A 86 -11.39 -5.77 -9.81
N GLY A 87 -10.44 -6.70 -10.02
CA GLY A 87 -9.01 -6.46 -9.88
C GLY A 87 -8.45 -6.69 -8.48
N VAL A 88 -9.23 -7.24 -7.55
CA VAL A 88 -8.71 -7.57 -6.21
C VAL A 88 -7.75 -8.75 -6.31
N MET A 89 -6.52 -8.55 -5.84
CA MET A 89 -5.46 -9.57 -5.82
C MET A 89 -5.32 -10.22 -4.44
N PHE A 90 -5.57 -9.44 -3.39
CA PHE A 90 -5.33 -9.88 -2.02
C PHE A 90 -6.23 -9.13 -1.06
N GLN A 91 -6.68 -9.84 -0.03
CA GLN A 91 -7.39 -9.27 1.11
C GLN A 91 -6.94 -9.94 2.41
N ALA A 92 -6.81 -9.15 3.47
CA ALA A 92 -6.59 -9.65 4.82
C ALA A 92 -7.42 -8.84 5.81
N LEU A 93 -7.81 -9.49 6.91
CA LEU A 93 -8.63 -8.91 7.96
C LEU A 93 -7.92 -9.08 9.29
N ASP A 94 -7.86 -8.00 10.07
CA ASP A 94 -7.44 -8.06 11.46
C ASP A 94 -8.52 -8.76 12.31
N PRO A 95 -8.25 -9.98 12.84
CA PRO A 95 -9.23 -10.73 13.62
C PRO A 95 -9.50 -10.11 15.00
N GLU A 96 -8.63 -9.21 15.47
CA GLU A 96 -8.75 -8.58 16.80
C GLU A 96 -9.42 -7.20 16.72
N SER A 97 -9.62 -6.67 15.51
CA SER A 97 -10.26 -5.37 15.32
C SER A 97 -11.79 -5.46 15.45
N GLU A 98 -12.35 -4.71 16.39
CA GLU A 98 -13.81 -4.57 16.53
C GLU A 98 -14.43 -3.80 15.34
N ASP A 99 -13.66 -2.92 14.70
CA ASP A 99 -14.09 -2.10 13.57
C ASP A 99 -13.90 -2.80 12.21
N GLY A 100 -13.36 -4.02 12.19
CA GLY A 100 -13.14 -4.81 10.98
C GLY A 100 -12.04 -4.24 10.08
N VAL A 101 -10.91 -3.84 10.69
CA VAL A 101 -9.74 -3.37 9.94
C VAL A 101 -9.33 -4.40 8.90
N ASN A 102 -9.19 -3.96 7.66
CA ASN A 102 -8.81 -4.81 6.54
C ASN A 102 -7.77 -4.13 5.63
N LEU A 103 -7.03 -4.97 4.94
CA LEU A 103 -6.07 -4.63 3.90
C LEU A 103 -6.58 -5.19 2.57
N ALA A 104 -6.54 -4.40 1.53
CA ALA A 104 -6.79 -4.84 0.17
C ALA A 104 -5.66 -4.40 -0.76
N VAL A 105 -5.28 -5.28 -1.68
CA VAL A 105 -4.39 -4.98 -2.81
C VAL A 105 -5.17 -5.20 -4.08
N THR A 106 -5.21 -4.19 -4.93
CA THR A 106 -5.90 -4.25 -6.24
C THR A 106 -4.94 -3.94 -7.37
N ALA A 107 -5.25 -4.47 -8.56
CA ALA A 107 -4.56 -4.21 -9.81
C ALA A 107 -5.55 -3.76 -10.88
N THR A 108 -5.22 -2.71 -11.63
CA THR A 108 -6.05 -2.18 -12.71
C THR A 108 -5.20 -1.87 -13.92
N GLU A 109 -5.59 -2.36 -15.10
CA GLU A 109 -4.91 -2.01 -16.35
C GLU A 109 -5.29 -0.58 -16.76
N VAL A 110 -4.28 0.32 -16.80
CA VAL A 110 -4.45 1.74 -17.14
C VAL A 110 -3.70 2.11 -18.43
N GLY A 111 -2.78 1.24 -18.87
CA GLY A 111 -1.95 1.45 -20.06
C GLY A 111 -0.64 2.18 -19.76
N THR A 112 0.32 2.01 -20.67
CA THR A 112 1.71 2.49 -20.49
C THR A 112 1.89 4.00 -20.67
N GLU A 113 0.87 4.72 -21.10
CA GLU A 113 0.88 6.19 -21.21
C GLU A 113 0.40 6.88 -19.92
N TYR A 114 -0.19 6.10 -19.00
CA TYR A 114 -0.62 6.58 -17.71
C TYR A 114 0.59 6.70 -16.77
N ASP A 115 0.70 7.81 -16.06
CA ASP A 115 1.83 8.12 -15.21
C ASP A 115 1.40 8.60 -13.80
N LEU A 116 2.37 8.83 -12.94
CA LEU A 116 2.10 9.27 -11.57
C LEU A 116 1.46 10.67 -11.49
N ASP A 117 1.72 11.52 -12.46
CA ASP A 117 1.10 12.85 -12.51
C ASP A 117 -0.39 12.74 -12.82
N SER A 118 -0.73 11.89 -13.79
CA SER A 118 -2.11 11.54 -14.12
C SER A 118 -2.83 10.90 -12.93
N MET A 119 -2.18 9.94 -12.24
CA MET A 119 -2.73 9.31 -11.05
C MET A 119 -3.00 10.33 -9.94
N ALA A 120 -2.03 11.16 -9.62
CA ALA A 120 -2.17 12.17 -8.56
C ALA A 120 -3.29 13.16 -8.89
N GLN A 121 -3.38 13.61 -10.14
CA GLN A 121 -4.43 14.51 -10.58
C GLN A 121 -5.81 13.87 -10.47
N GLU A 122 -5.97 12.64 -10.94
CA GLU A 122 -7.26 11.93 -10.89
C GLU A 122 -7.73 11.66 -9.45
N LEU A 123 -6.80 11.32 -8.55
CA LEU A 123 -7.11 11.14 -7.13
C LEU A 123 -7.56 12.47 -6.50
N ASP A 124 -6.88 13.58 -6.79
CA ASP A 124 -7.25 14.91 -6.29
C ASP A 124 -8.63 15.34 -6.83
N GLU A 125 -8.87 15.17 -8.15
CA GLU A 125 -10.16 15.48 -8.79
C GLU A 125 -11.32 14.59 -8.27
N ALA A 126 -11.02 13.36 -7.88
CA ALA A 126 -11.98 12.44 -7.26
C ALA A 126 -12.27 12.78 -5.78
N GLY A 127 -11.55 13.75 -5.21
CA GLY A 127 -11.76 14.23 -3.84
C GLY A 127 -11.02 13.39 -2.80
N TYR A 128 -9.98 12.67 -3.20
CA TYR A 128 -9.06 12.05 -2.24
C TYR A 128 -8.27 13.13 -1.51
N ILE A 129 -7.81 12.80 -0.33
CA ILE A 129 -7.19 13.76 0.58
C ILE A 129 -5.69 13.44 0.70
N ASP A 130 -4.87 14.47 0.93
CA ASP A 130 -3.41 14.34 1.12
C ASP A 130 -2.73 13.52 0.01
N VAL A 131 -3.09 13.84 -1.25
CA VAL A 131 -2.51 13.20 -2.43
C VAL A 131 -1.08 13.72 -2.62
N GLU A 132 -0.09 12.88 -2.39
CA GLU A 132 1.33 13.24 -2.49
C GLU A 132 2.12 12.20 -3.29
N LYS A 133 3.04 12.66 -4.14
CA LYS A 133 4.00 11.78 -4.82
C LYS A 133 5.15 11.45 -3.87
N VAL A 134 5.44 10.17 -3.73
CA VAL A 134 6.49 9.64 -2.86
C VAL A 134 7.37 8.63 -3.60
N SER A 135 8.56 8.39 -3.10
CA SER A 135 9.41 7.28 -3.52
C SER A 135 9.59 6.35 -2.32
N ILE A 136 9.16 5.09 -2.44
CA ILE A 136 9.24 4.10 -1.37
C ILE A 136 10.21 3.00 -1.81
N ASN A 137 11.36 2.91 -1.17
CA ASN A 137 12.42 1.95 -1.53
C ASN A 137 12.71 1.94 -3.05
N GLY A 138 12.72 3.14 -3.68
CA GLY A 138 12.94 3.28 -5.11
C GLY A 138 11.71 3.02 -6.00
N ILE A 139 10.56 2.66 -5.45
CA ILE A 139 9.29 2.58 -6.17
C ILE A 139 8.61 3.94 -6.08
N PHE A 140 8.33 4.56 -7.23
CA PHE A 140 7.55 5.79 -7.29
C PHE A 140 6.08 5.48 -7.10
N ALA A 141 5.44 6.20 -6.18
CA ALA A 141 4.05 5.99 -5.78
C ALA A 141 3.33 7.30 -5.51
N VAL A 142 2.03 7.24 -5.40
CA VAL A 142 1.18 8.31 -4.88
C VAL A 142 0.57 7.82 -3.57
N SER A 143 0.86 8.49 -2.47
CA SER A 143 0.12 8.29 -1.22
C SER A 143 -1.16 9.10 -1.27
N PHE A 144 -2.21 8.54 -0.75
CA PHE A 144 -3.51 9.21 -0.69
C PHE A 144 -4.31 8.67 0.48
N GLU A 145 -5.37 9.36 0.76
CA GLU A 145 -6.29 8.93 1.77
C GLU A 145 -7.73 9.17 1.30
N THR A 146 -8.61 8.29 1.75
CA THR A 146 -10.06 8.50 1.63
C THR A 146 -10.62 8.93 2.98
N GLU A 147 -11.93 9.11 3.04
CA GLU A 147 -12.61 9.30 4.31
C GLU A 147 -12.39 8.12 5.29
N SER A 148 -12.07 6.92 4.83
CA SER A 148 -11.99 5.73 5.68
C SER A 148 -10.74 4.90 5.53
N THR A 149 -9.88 5.19 4.57
CA THR A 149 -8.71 4.36 4.31
C THR A 149 -7.46 5.19 4.12
N TYR A 150 -6.32 4.63 4.47
CA TYR A 150 -5.02 5.04 4.00
C TYR A 150 -4.71 4.26 2.73
N GLY A 151 -4.03 4.86 1.75
CA GLY A 151 -3.70 4.20 0.50
C GLY A 151 -2.39 4.64 -0.11
N ILE A 152 -1.81 3.74 -0.90
CA ILE A 152 -0.74 4.04 -1.86
C ILE A 152 -1.09 3.42 -3.20
N GLY A 153 -0.81 4.16 -4.28
CA GLY A 153 -0.92 3.68 -5.64
C GLY A 153 0.43 3.76 -6.34
N PHE A 154 0.78 2.77 -7.14
CA PHE A 154 2.00 2.77 -7.95
C PHE A 154 1.78 2.04 -9.27
N LEU A 155 2.69 2.26 -10.21
CA LEU A 155 2.60 1.73 -11.56
C LEU A 155 3.77 0.79 -11.83
N ASP A 156 3.52 -0.27 -12.57
CA ASP A 156 4.58 -1.03 -13.19
C ASP A 156 4.89 -0.53 -14.62
N ASP A 157 5.90 -1.10 -15.25
CA ASP A 157 6.34 -0.77 -16.61
C ASP A 157 5.44 -1.36 -17.71
N THR A 158 4.46 -2.20 -17.34
CA THR A 158 3.47 -2.78 -18.26
C THR A 158 2.18 -1.98 -18.33
N GLY A 159 2.01 -0.96 -17.50
CA GLY A 159 0.82 -0.11 -17.45
C GLY A 159 -0.27 -0.68 -16.56
N ILE A 160 0.10 -1.40 -15.53
CA ILE A 160 -0.80 -1.83 -14.46
C ILE A 160 -0.59 -0.92 -13.24
N MET A 161 -1.68 -0.39 -12.74
CA MET A 161 -1.74 0.36 -11.50
C MET A 161 -2.10 -0.58 -10.35
N TYR A 162 -1.28 -0.57 -9.32
CA TYR A 162 -1.52 -1.28 -8.07
C TYR A 162 -1.95 -0.27 -7.00
N ASN A 163 -2.97 -0.63 -6.22
CA ASN A 163 -3.37 0.12 -5.05
C ASN A 163 -3.33 -0.79 -3.82
N VAL A 164 -2.71 -0.31 -2.77
CA VAL A 164 -2.70 -0.93 -1.44
C VAL A 164 -3.49 -0.01 -0.53
N GLN A 165 -4.56 -0.51 0.06
CA GLN A 165 -5.43 0.27 0.94
C GLN A 165 -5.67 -0.48 2.24
N ILE A 166 -5.68 0.26 3.35
CA ILE A 166 -5.94 -0.25 4.69
C ILE A 166 -6.94 0.65 5.41
N GLY A 167 -7.90 0.06 6.10
CA GLY A 167 -8.95 0.78 6.85
C GLY A 167 -9.90 -0.16 7.58
N PRO A 168 -10.86 0.37 8.34
CA PRO A 168 -11.14 1.79 8.54
C PRO A 168 -10.06 2.51 9.35
N LYS A 169 -9.89 3.79 9.05
CA LYS A 169 -8.85 4.63 9.67
C LYS A 169 -9.11 4.88 11.14
N SER A 170 -8.02 4.82 11.92
CA SER A 170 -7.97 5.27 13.31
C SER A 170 -6.57 5.76 13.66
N GLU A 171 -6.42 6.48 14.76
CA GLU A 171 -5.09 6.85 15.26
C GLU A 171 -4.26 5.61 15.64
N GLU A 172 -4.91 4.52 16.02
CA GLU A 172 -4.26 3.24 16.38
C GLU A 172 -3.78 2.48 15.14
N LEU A 173 -4.50 2.60 14.00
CA LEU A 173 -4.13 1.97 12.75
C LEU A 173 -3.00 2.68 12.01
N GLN A 174 -2.80 3.97 12.25
CA GLN A 174 -1.81 4.78 11.54
C GLN A 174 -0.40 4.18 11.56
N PRO A 175 0.19 3.73 12.69
CA PRO A 175 1.52 3.11 12.69
C PRO A 175 1.58 1.82 11.87
N THR A 176 0.50 1.05 11.84
CA THR A 176 0.38 -0.16 11.02
C THR A 176 0.38 0.19 9.53
N ALA A 177 -0.38 1.20 9.12
CA ALA A 177 -0.39 1.70 7.75
C ALA A 177 0.99 2.22 7.32
N GLU A 178 1.66 2.98 8.18
CA GLU A 178 3.02 3.48 7.94
C GLU A 178 4.02 2.33 7.71
N THR A 179 4.03 1.35 8.60
CA THR A 179 4.90 0.16 8.47
C THR A 179 4.61 -0.59 7.17
N LEU A 180 3.32 -0.84 6.88
CA LEU A 180 2.89 -1.53 5.67
C LEU A 180 3.38 -0.82 4.40
N PHE A 181 3.16 0.49 4.29
CA PHE A 181 3.49 1.23 3.08
C PHE A 181 5.00 1.41 2.90
N ILE A 182 5.75 1.70 3.97
CA ILE A 182 7.22 1.77 3.90
C ILE A 182 7.84 0.42 3.54
N SER A 183 7.15 -0.68 3.82
CA SER A 183 7.63 -2.02 3.44
C SER A 183 7.51 -2.34 1.96
N LEU A 184 6.81 -1.53 1.15
CA LEU A 184 6.73 -1.74 -0.30
C LEU A 184 8.13 -1.72 -0.91
N ILE A 185 8.55 -2.83 -1.50
CA ILE A 185 9.87 -3.01 -2.09
C ILE A 185 9.79 -3.95 -3.29
N LYS A 186 10.66 -3.80 -4.28
CA LYS A 186 10.77 -4.77 -5.37
C LYS A 186 11.25 -6.12 -4.83
N SER A 187 10.61 -7.20 -5.26
CA SER A 187 10.92 -8.54 -4.75
C SER A 187 12.37 -8.96 -4.95
N GLU A 188 13.00 -8.51 -6.03
CA GLU A 188 14.41 -8.78 -6.33
C GLU A 188 15.39 -7.98 -5.47
N GLU A 189 14.94 -6.86 -4.90
CA GLU A 189 15.74 -5.97 -4.04
C GLU A 189 15.49 -6.25 -2.54
N ASN A 190 14.51 -7.10 -2.19
CA ASN A 190 14.14 -7.39 -0.81
C ASN A 190 15.11 -8.38 -0.17
N THR A 191 16.06 -7.88 0.61
CA THR A 191 17.00 -8.67 1.41
C THR A 191 16.48 -9.01 2.81
N TYR A 192 15.39 -8.39 3.24
CA TYR A 192 14.83 -8.57 4.59
C TYR A 192 14.06 -9.89 4.75
N LYS A 193 13.67 -10.55 3.65
CA LYS A 193 13.02 -11.87 3.69
C LYS A 193 13.93 -12.96 4.27
N ASP A 194 15.19 -12.92 3.89
CA ASP A 194 16.16 -13.96 4.27
C ASP A 194 16.45 -13.91 5.78
N ASP A 195 16.44 -12.70 6.36
CA ASP A 195 16.64 -12.51 7.80
C ASP A 195 15.45 -13.01 8.62
N ALA A 196 14.23 -12.84 8.11
CA ALA A 196 13.01 -13.32 8.75
C ALA A 196 12.89 -14.86 8.74
N GLN A 197 13.29 -15.50 7.64
CA GLN A 197 13.32 -16.97 7.54
C GLN A 197 14.42 -17.58 8.43
N ALA A 198 15.57 -16.95 8.53
CA ALA A 198 16.65 -17.43 9.41
C ALA A 198 16.28 -17.36 10.90
N ALA A 199 15.43 -16.43 11.29
CA ALA A 199 14.95 -16.32 12.67
C ALA A 199 13.95 -17.44 13.02
N ASP A 200 13.11 -17.88 12.08
CA ASP A 200 12.12 -18.93 12.27
C ASP A 200 12.78 -20.32 12.33
N GLU A 201 13.79 -20.59 11.48
CA GLU A 201 14.54 -21.84 11.52
C GLU A 201 15.33 -22.03 12.84
N THR A 202 15.83 -20.95 13.43
CA THR A 202 16.55 -21.01 14.72
C THR A 202 15.64 -21.21 15.91
N ALA A 203 14.37 -20.80 15.82
CA ALA A 203 13.37 -21.01 16.87
C ALA A 203 12.90 -22.48 16.93
N ASP A 204 12.80 -23.15 15.78
CA ASP A 204 12.37 -24.55 15.69
C ASP A 204 13.47 -25.53 16.16
N GLU A 205 14.76 -25.22 15.86
CA GLU A 205 15.89 -26.01 16.41
C GLU A 205 16.03 -25.91 17.95
N ALA A 206 15.72 -24.74 18.52
CA ALA A 206 15.78 -24.55 19.97
C ALA A 206 14.67 -25.30 20.72
N ALA A 207 13.50 -25.48 20.11
CA ALA A 207 12.39 -26.21 20.70
C ALA A 207 12.62 -27.73 20.72
N ASP A 208 13.37 -28.28 19.78
CA ASP A 208 13.64 -29.72 19.67
C ASP A 208 14.75 -30.17 20.66
N GLU A 209 15.69 -29.25 21.04
CA GLU A 209 16.71 -29.56 22.06
C GLU A 209 16.15 -29.60 23.49
N GLU A 210 15.09 -28.85 23.81
CA GLU A 210 14.49 -28.83 25.13
C GLU A 210 13.58 -30.05 25.37
N ALA A 211 13.08 -30.69 24.32
CA ALA A 211 12.26 -31.92 24.41
C ALA A 211 13.08 -33.20 24.55
N ALA A 212 14.40 -33.14 24.39
CA ALA A 212 15.29 -34.31 24.42
C ALA A 212 16.07 -34.49 25.76
N ASN A 213 15.80 -33.68 26.78
CA ASN A 213 16.48 -33.71 28.09
C ASN A 213 15.47 -33.99 29.24
#